data_307e7d48e45fda9d861e2839d6749b62
#
_entry.id   307e7d48e45fda9d861e2839d6749b62
#
_cell.length_a   1.000
_cell.length_b   1.000
_cell.length_c   1.000
_cell.angle_alpha   90.00
_cell.angle_beta   90.00
_cell.angle_gamma   90.00
#
_symmetry.space_group_name_H-M   'P 1'
#
loop_
_entity.id
_entity.type
_entity.pdbx_description
1 polymer ?
#
loop_
_entity_poly.entity_id
_entity_poly.type
_entity_poly.pdbx_seq_one_letter_code
_entity_poly.pdbx_strand_id
1 'polypeptide(L)'
;MLSSRNQTGLTSWEIERCEQIWVLLEGDGCCELVTSGADRSGSRTRFNQGQNVVFLGADVLPGNGVHARSQMSEIACLAHELSHAQRFRMGIDRPVDQPDVFLDEAEASLHASFLGNVGLVDRRNLVEDARFQIAEWQKAATNQENENES
;
A
#
# COMPACT_ATOMS: atom_id res chain seq x y z
N MET A 1 -3.12 -15.91 -2.65
CA MET A 1 -1.72 -15.74 -2.43
C MET A 1 -1.35 -14.29 -2.40
N LEU A 2 -0.99 -13.85 -1.29
CA LEU A 2 -0.92 -12.45 -1.13
C LEU A 2 0.34 -11.82 -1.55
N SER A 3 1.39 -12.45 -1.56
CA SER A 3 2.55 -11.64 -1.66
C SER A 3 3.67 -12.34 -2.34
N SER A 4 3.97 -11.86 -3.48
CA SER A 4 5.25 -12.06 -4.09
C SER A 4 6.19 -10.90 -3.77
N ARG A 5 5.91 -10.11 -2.75
CA ARG A 5 6.82 -9.10 -2.22
C ARG A 5 7.83 -9.73 -1.27
N ASN A 6 8.83 -8.96 -0.86
CA ASN A 6 9.88 -9.47 0.02
C ASN A 6 9.34 -10.00 1.33
N GLN A 7 9.83 -11.17 1.75
CA GLN A 7 9.44 -11.82 3.00
C GLN A 7 10.57 -11.84 4.05
N THR A 8 11.78 -11.46 3.66
CA THR A 8 12.94 -11.44 4.55
C THR A 8 12.88 -10.18 5.42
N GLY A 9 12.99 -10.35 6.72
CA GLY A 9 12.98 -9.21 7.66
C GLY A 9 14.01 -8.16 7.29
N LEU A 10 13.66 -6.91 7.51
CA LEU A 10 14.49 -5.77 7.14
C LEU A 10 15.71 -5.67 8.05
N THR A 11 16.84 -5.27 7.48
CA THR A 11 18.02 -4.91 8.24
C THR A 11 17.83 -3.54 8.90
N SER A 12 18.69 -3.22 9.88
CA SER A 12 18.64 -1.90 10.53
C SER A 12 18.81 -0.76 9.52
N TRP A 13 19.67 -0.96 8.52
CA TRP A 13 19.91 0.04 7.49
C TRP A 13 18.68 0.24 6.60
N GLU A 14 17.99 -0.84 6.26
CA GLU A 14 16.78 -0.77 5.47
C GLU A 14 15.65 -0.07 6.23
N ILE A 15 15.53 -0.34 7.52
CA ILE A 15 14.55 0.35 8.38
C ILE A 15 14.84 1.84 8.44
N GLU A 16 16.10 2.21 8.66
CA GLU A 16 16.50 3.61 8.72
C GLU A 16 16.20 4.33 7.40
N ARG A 17 16.45 3.67 6.28
CA ARG A 17 16.13 4.22 4.97
C ARG A 17 14.63 4.45 4.82
N CYS A 18 13.79 3.54 5.28
CA CYS A 18 12.34 3.70 5.27
C CYS A 18 11.91 4.88 6.12
N GLU A 19 12.52 5.07 7.27
CA GLU A 19 12.23 6.23 8.12
C GLU A 19 12.56 7.54 7.41
N GLN A 20 13.68 7.58 6.69
CA GLN A 20 14.06 8.75 5.90
C GLN A 20 13.09 9.01 4.76
N ILE A 21 12.65 7.96 4.07
CA ILE A 21 11.64 8.08 3.00
C ILE A 21 10.34 8.63 3.56
N TRP A 22 9.93 8.16 4.74
CA TRP A 22 8.70 8.63 5.40
C TRP A 22 8.75 10.13 5.64
N VAL A 23 9.89 10.64 6.12
CA VAL A 23 10.08 12.08 6.31
C VAL A 23 10.04 12.83 4.97
N LEU A 24 10.69 12.29 3.93
CA LEU A 24 10.67 12.89 2.60
C LEU A 24 9.27 12.96 1.99
N LEU A 25 8.44 11.98 2.29
CA LEU A 25 7.04 11.96 1.86
C LEU A 25 6.15 12.82 2.74
N GLU A 26 6.72 13.46 3.77
CA GLU A 26 5.99 14.24 4.78
C GLU A 26 4.98 13.39 5.57
N GLY A 27 5.28 12.10 5.71
CA GLY A 27 4.43 11.15 6.42
C GLY A 27 4.35 11.42 7.91
N ASP A 28 5.44 11.89 8.51
CA ASP A 28 5.51 12.23 9.93
C ASP A 28 4.54 13.36 10.32
N GLY A 29 4.15 14.21 9.38
CA GLY A 29 3.10 15.20 9.59
C GLY A 29 1.69 14.63 9.59
N CYS A 30 1.54 13.39 9.17
CA CYS A 30 0.23 12.71 9.08
C CYS A 30 0.03 11.69 10.19
N CYS A 31 0.97 10.75 10.34
CA CYS A 31 0.92 9.72 11.36
C CYS A 31 2.30 9.10 11.57
N GLU A 32 2.41 8.28 12.62
CA GLU A 32 3.66 7.61 12.95
C GLU A 32 3.92 6.42 12.02
N LEU A 33 5.18 6.22 11.65
CA LEU A 33 5.65 4.98 11.04
C LEU A 33 6.23 4.11 12.15
N VAL A 34 5.56 3.00 12.46
CA VAL A 34 5.96 2.08 13.52
C VAL A 34 6.86 1.01 12.92
N THR A 35 8.11 0.93 13.38
CA THR A 35 9.13 0.09 12.75
C THR A 35 9.49 -1.16 13.55
N SER A 36 8.92 -1.34 14.74
CA SER A 36 9.34 -2.37 15.70
C SER A 36 9.18 -3.80 15.22
N GLY A 37 8.31 -4.06 14.24
CA GLY A 37 8.10 -5.41 13.70
C GLY A 37 8.74 -5.66 12.35
N ALA A 38 9.45 -4.67 11.79
CA ALA A 38 9.93 -4.73 10.42
C ALA A 38 11.07 -5.75 10.21
N ASP A 39 11.80 -6.09 11.26
CA ASP A 39 12.88 -7.07 11.20
C ASP A 39 12.38 -8.52 11.21
N ARG A 40 11.09 -8.73 11.34
CA ARG A 40 10.51 -10.08 11.36
C ARG A 40 10.22 -10.54 9.94
N SER A 41 10.55 -11.81 9.68
CA SER A 41 10.20 -12.45 8.42
C SER A 41 8.67 -12.48 8.24
N GLY A 42 8.21 -12.16 7.06
CA GLY A 42 6.78 -12.17 6.74
C GLY A 42 5.98 -11.01 7.30
N SER A 43 6.63 -10.03 7.94
CA SER A 43 5.92 -8.86 8.46
C SER A 43 5.35 -8.01 7.32
N ARG A 44 4.24 -7.34 7.58
CA ARG A 44 3.48 -6.61 6.55
C ARG A 44 3.47 -5.12 6.81
N THR A 45 3.66 -4.36 5.74
CA THR A 45 3.53 -2.91 5.75
C THR A 45 2.05 -2.59 5.54
N ARG A 46 1.46 -1.82 6.46
CA ARG A 46 0.03 -1.53 6.38
C ARG A 46 -0.35 -0.32 7.23
N PHE A 47 -1.35 0.41 6.76
CA PHE A 47 -2.00 1.43 7.58
C PHE A 47 -3.01 0.76 8.50
N ASN A 48 -2.95 1.08 9.78
CA ASN A 48 -3.92 0.64 10.77
C ASN A 48 -4.81 1.81 11.16
N GLN A 49 -6.05 1.78 10.69
CA GLN A 49 -7.00 2.86 10.89
C GLN A 49 -7.36 3.05 12.37
N GLY A 50 -7.49 1.96 13.12
CA GLY A 50 -7.86 2.01 14.52
C GLY A 50 -6.83 2.70 15.40
N GLN A 51 -5.54 2.53 15.08
CA GLN A 51 -4.43 3.16 15.82
C GLN A 51 -3.90 4.42 15.13
N ASN A 52 -4.33 4.66 13.90
CA ASN A 52 -3.86 5.77 13.08
C ASN A 52 -2.34 5.80 12.93
N VAL A 53 -1.77 4.65 12.59
CA VAL A 53 -0.33 4.49 12.34
C VAL A 53 -0.12 3.62 11.12
N VAL A 54 1.07 3.74 10.51
CA VAL A 54 1.52 2.81 9.48
C VAL A 54 2.56 1.89 10.12
N PHE A 55 2.33 0.58 10.03
CA PHE A 55 3.31 -0.42 10.44
C PHE A 55 4.22 -0.72 9.28
N LEU A 56 5.52 -0.64 9.50
CA LEU A 56 6.51 -1.05 8.51
C LEU A 56 6.74 -2.55 8.62
N GLY A 57 6.77 -3.22 7.49
CA GLY A 57 7.06 -4.66 7.43
C GLY A 57 8.05 -5.00 6.33
N ALA A 58 8.46 -6.26 6.31
CA ALA A 58 9.42 -6.79 5.32
C ALA A 58 8.95 -6.54 3.89
N ASP A 59 7.66 -6.60 3.65
CA ASP A 59 7.06 -6.48 2.31
C ASP A 59 7.03 -5.05 1.77
N VAL A 60 7.62 -4.08 2.48
CA VAL A 60 7.85 -2.75 1.91
C VAL A 60 8.77 -2.82 0.69
N LEU A 61 9.64 -3.83 0.66
CA LEU A 61 10.52 -4.06 -0.48
C LEU A 61 9.83 -4.92 -1.54
N PRO A 62 10.11 -4.68 -2.83
CA PRO A 62 9.54 -5.51 -3.89
C PRO A 62 10.05 -6.93 -3.81
N GLY A 63 9.34 -7.84 -4.47
CA GLY A 63 9.68 -9.26 -4.53
C GLY A 63 9.77 -9.75 -5.97
N ASN A 64 9.55 -11.04 -6.15
CA ASN A 64 9.73 -11.72 -7.45
C ASN A 64 8.42 -11.89 -8.24
N GLY A 65 7.32 -11.38 -7.76
CA GLY A 65 6.04 -11.52 -8.43
C GLY A 65 5.95 -10.73 -9.71
N VAL A 66 5.04 -11.14 -10.58
CA VAL A 66 4.84 -10.49 -11.89
C VAL A 66 3.78 -9.41 -11.88
N HIS A 67 2.97 -9.34 -10.83
CA HIS A 67 1.92 -8.34 -10.71
C HIS A 67 2.48 -6.97 -10.33
N ALA A 68 1.77 -5.92 -10.71
CA ALA A 68 2.17 -4.54 -10.41
C ALA A 68 2.44 -4.33 -8.92
N ARG A 69 1.56 -4.87 -8.06
CA ARG A 69 1.73 -4.74 -6.60
C ARG A 69 3.02 -5.39 -6.11
N SER A 70 3.41 -6.51 -6.67
CA SER A 70 4.63 -7.22 -6.29
C SER A 70 5.90 -6.44 -6.64
N GLN A 71 5.83 -5.62 -7.66
CA GLN A 71 6.96 -4.87 -8.20
C GLN A 71 7.03 -3.43 -7.70
N MET A 72 6.05 -2.98 -6.93
CA MET A 72 6.04 -1.62 -6.39
C MET A 72 7.31 -1.34 -5.62
N SER A 73 7.93 -0.19 -5.89
CA SER A 73 9.12 0.24 -5.17
C SER A 73 8.83 0.49 -3.69
N GLU A 74 9.87 0.54 -2.89
CA GLU A 74 9.80 0.90 -1.47
C GLU A 74 9.11 2.25 -1.27
N ILE A 75 9.47 3.24 -2.07
CA ILE A 75 8.88 4.58 -2.00
C ILE A 75 7.39 4.52 -2.36
N ALA A 76 7.04 3.81 -3.44
CA ALA A 76 5.64 3.67 -3.85
C ALA A 76 4.81 2.96 -2.79
N CYS A 77 5.37 1.92 -2.17
CA CYS A 77 4.68 1.19 -1.10
C CYS A 77 4.38 2.09 0.10
N LEU A 78 5.37 2.85 0.55
CA LEU A 78 5.17 3.79 1.67
C LEU A 78 4.22 4.93 1.29
N ALA A 79 4.31 5.45 0.07
CA ALA A 79 3.39 6.47 -0.42
C ALA A 79 1.95 5.96 -0.47
N HIS A 80 1.75 4.70 -0.86
CA HIS A 80 0.43 4.06 -0.87
C HIS A 80 -0.16 4.00 0.54
N GLU A 81 0.62 3.56 1.52
CA GLU A 81 0.13 3.49 2.91
C GLU A 81 -0.10 4.87 3.52
N LEU A 82 0.77 5.83 3.21
CA LEU A 82 0.55 7.22 3.62
C LEU A 82 -0.76 7.75 3.05
N SER A 83 -1.07 7.37 1.82
CA SER A 83 -2.30 7.77 1.15
C SER A 83 -3.53 7.27 1.90
N HIS A 84 -3.52 6.03 2.37
CA HIS A 84 -4.60 5.53 3.23
C HIS A 84 -4.76 6.38 4.49
N ALA A 85 -3.65 6.75 5.12
CA ALA A 85 -3.68 7.59 6.32
C ALA A 85 -4.24 8.99 6.03
N GLN A 86 -3.82 9.60 4.93
CA GLN A 86 -4.32 10.91 4.52
C GLN A 86 -5.81 10.88 4.19
N ARG A 87 -6.24 9.85 3.47
CA ARG A 87 -7.65 9.67 3.12
C ARG A 87 -8.51 9.46 4.36
N PHE A 88 -8.01 8.71 5.33
CA PHE A 88 -8.69 8.54 6.62
C PHE A 88 -8.85 9.88 7.34
N ARG A 89 -7.82 10.72 7.34
CA ARG A 89 -7.91 12.06 7.92
C ARG A 89 -8.92 12.95 7.21
N MET A 90 -9.19 12.69 5.93
CA MET A 90 -10.21 13.39 5.14
C MET A 90 -11.62 12.85 5.40
N GLY A 91 -11.76 11.87 6.29
CA GLY A 91 -13.06 11.28 6.61
C GLY A 91 -13.44 10.09 5.74
N ILE A 92 -12.50 9.53 4.98
CA ILE A 92 -12.75 8.38 4.12
C ILE A 92 -12.36 7.11 4.87
N ASP A 93 -13.35 6.37 5.34
CA ASP A 93 -13.13 5.09 6.00
C ASP A 93 -12.83 4.00 4.98
N ARG A 94 -11.96 3.06 5.38
CA ARG A 94 -11.68 1.92 4.53
C ARG A 94 -12.82 0.92 4.56
N PRO A 95 -13.33 0.49 3.41
CA PRO A 95 -14.33 -0.57 3.37
C PRO A 95 -13.73 -1.90 3.84
N VAL A 96 -14.56 -2.77 4.41
CA VAL A 96 -14.13 -4.07 4.89
C VAL A 96 -14.53 -5.19 3.95
N ASP A 97 -15.44 -4.94 3.03
CA ASP A 97 -16.00 -5.94 2.13
C ASP A 97 -15.51 -5.79 0.70
N GLN A 98 -15.41 -6.91 0.01
CA GLN A 98 -15.18 -6.89 -1.42
C GLN A 98 -16.52 -6.73 -2.15
N PRO A 99 -16.55 -6.08 -3.32
CA PRO A 99 -15.37 -5.66 -4.10
C PRO A 99 -14.80 -4.29 -3.72
N ASP A 100 -15.42 -3.56 -2.80
CA ASP A 100 -15.10 -2.17 -2.50
C ASP A 100 -13.67 -1.97 -1.99
N VAL A 101 -13.10 -2.99 -1.33
CA VAL A 101 -11.71 -2.96 -0.90
C VAL A 101 -10.76 -2.72 -2.08
N PHE A 102 -11.04 -3.32 -3.23
CA PHE A 102 -10.20 -3.14 -4.42
C PHE A 102 -10.23 -1.70 -4.93
N LEU A 103 -11.41 -1.07 -4.90
CA LEU A 103 -11.54 0.33 -5.30
C LEU A 103 -10.81 1.25 -4.34
N ASP A 104 -10.91 0.99 -3.04
CA ASP A 104 -10.20 1.76 -2.03
C ASP A 104 -8.68 1.67 -2.24
N GLU A 105 -8.18 0.48 -2.53
CA GLU A 105 -6.76 0.28 -2.83
C GLU A 105 -6.35 1.05 -4.09
N ALA A 106 -7.17 1.02 -5.15
CA ALA A 106 -6.89 1.75 -6.37
C ALA A 106 -6.86 3.26 -6.13
N GLU A 107 -7.82 3.77 -5.38
CA GLU A 107 -7.89 5.20 -5.05
C GLU A 107 -6.69 5.63 -4.20
N ALA A 108 -6.24 4.80 -3.26
CA ALA A 108 -5.07 5.08 -2.47
C ALA A 108 -3.81 5.19 -3.35
N SER A 109 -3.64 4.27 -4.30
CA SER A 109 -2.50 4.33 -5.21
C SER A 109 -2.56 5.54 -6.14
N LEU A 110 -3.74 5.90 -6.65
CA LEU A 110 -3.88 7.11 -7.46
C LEU A 110 -3.60 8.37 -6.65
N HIS A 111 -4.11 8.46 -5.44
CA HIS A 111 -3.83 9.59 -4.54
C HIS A 111 -2.33 9.70 -4.29
N ALA A 112 -1.68 8.58 -3.99
CA ALA A 112 -0.24 8.54 -3.73
C ALA A 112 0.56 9.00 -4.96
N SER A 113 0.08 8.71 -6.16
CA SER A 113 0.80 9.08 -7.40
C SER A 113 0.90 10.60 -7.59
N PHE A 114 0.09 11.38 -6.87
CA PHE A 114 0.12 12.83 -6.93
C PHE A 114 0.92 13.49 -5.80
N LEU A 115 1.50 12.70 -4.89
CA LEU A 115 2.34 13.27 -3.83
C LEU A 115 3.59 13.91 -4.42
N GLY A 116 3.99 15.05 -3.84
CA GLY A 116 5.02 15.92 -4.43
C GLY A 116 6.40 15.30 -4.56
N ASN A 117 6.77 14.41 -3.65
CA ASN A 117 8.11 13.81 -3.61
C ASN A 117 8.17 12.39 -4.17
N VAL A 118 7.16 12.00 -4.95
CA VAL A 118 7.14 10.72 -5.64
C VAL A 118 7.72 10.91 -7.04
N GLY A 119 8.79 10.19 -7.34
CA GLY A 119 9.47 10.26 -8.64
C GLY A 119 8.68 9.57 -9.75
N LEU A 120 9.15 9.73 -10.99
CA LEU A 120 8.44 9.23 -12.16
C LEU A 120 8.24 7.70 -12.14
N VAL A 121 9.29 6.96 -11.78
CA VAL A 121 9.23 5.49 -11.72
C VAL A 121 8.25 5.04 -10.64
N ASP A 122 8.32 5.66 -9.47
CA ASP A 122 7.44 5.32 -8.35
C ASP A 122 5.99 5.66 -8.67
N ARG A 123 5.78 6.79 -9.35
CA ARG A 123 4.44 7.19 -9.79
C ARG A 123 3.86 6.17 -10.77
N ARG A 124 4.68 5.69 -11.70
CA ARG A 124 4.25 4.64 -12.64
C ARG A 124 3.86 3.37 -11.90
N ASN A 125 4.64 2.96 -10.90
CA ASN A 125 4.31 1.80 -10.07
C ASN A 125 2.92 1.96 -9.45
N LEU A 126 2.63 3.14 -8.92
CA LEU A 126 1.34 3.41 -8.27
C LEU A 126 0.18 3.38 -9.25
N VAL A 127 0.36 3.97 -10.43
CA VAL A 127 -0.69 3.95 -11.46
C VAL A 127 -0.94 2.52 -11.95
N GLU A 128 0.10 1.73 -12.14
CA GLU A 128 -0.05 0.33 -12.54
C GLU A 128 -0.73 -0.49 -11.45
N ASP A 129 -0.44 -0.24 -10.17
CA ASP A 129 -1.16 -0.90 -9.08
C ASP A 129 -2.64 -0.52 -9.09
N ALA A 130 -2.96 0.75 -9.31
CA ALA A 130 -4.36 1.20 -9.39
C ALA A 130 -5.10 0.47 -10.52
N ARG A 131 -4.47 0.32 -11.68
CA ARG A 131 -5.06 -0.42 -12.80
C ARG A 131 -5.31 -1.88 -12.44
N PHE A 132 -4.36 -2.51 -11.77
CA PHE A 132 -4.49 -3.88 -11.30
C PHE A 132 -5.66 -4.02 -10.32
N GLN A 133 -5.78 -3.11 -9.35
CA GLN A 133 -6.86 -3.15 -8.37
C GLN A 133 -8.23 -2.91 -9.01
N ILE A 134 -8.32 -2.02 -9.99
CA ILE A 134 -9.57 -1.79 -10.73
C ILE A 134 -9.99 -3.05 -11.48
N ALA A 135 -9.03 -3.75 -12.11
CA ALA A 135 -9.32 -5.00 -12.80
C ALA A 135 -9.84 -6.07 -11.82
N GLU A 136 -9.27 -6.15 -10.63
CA GLU A 136 -9.74 -7.07 -9.59
C GLU A 136 -11.14 -6.71 -9.11
N TRP A 137 -11.42 -5.42 -8.96
CA TRP A 137 -12.76 -4.95 -8.63
C TRP A 137 -13.77 -5.36 -9.68
N GLN A 138 -13.44 -5.19 -10.95
CA GLN A 138 -14.34 -5.57 -12.06
C GLN A 138 -14.65 -7.06 -12.04
N LYS A 139 -13.64 -7.91 -11.80
CA LYS A 139 -13.84 -9.35 -11.69
C LYS A 139 -14.75 -9.70 -10.52
N ALA A 140 -14.49 -9.13 -9.36
CA ALA A 140 -15.26 -9.41 -8.15
C ALA A 140 -16.70 -8.93 -8.30
N ALA A 141 -16.94 -7.76 -8.88
CA ALA A 141 -18.27 -7.22 -9.12
C ALA A 141 -19.06 -8.09 -10.10
N THR A 142 -18.43 -8.55 -11.18
CA THR A 142 -19.06 -9.44 -12.15
C THR A 142 -19.44 -10.78 -11.52
N ASN A 143 -18.56 -11.34 -10.68
CA ASN A 143 -18.84 -12.60 -9.99
C ASN A 143 -20.03 -12.45 -9.03
N GLN A 144 -20.12 -11.34 -8.32
CA GLN A 144 -21.27 -11.09 -7.43
C GLN A 144 -22.58 -10.97 -8.19
N GLU A 145 -22.58 -10.30 -9.34
CA GLU A 145 -23.77 -10.21 -10.19
C GLU A 145 -24.21 -11.61 -10.67
N ASN A 146 -23.27 -12.43 -11.08
CA ASN A 146 -23.58 -13.80 -11.54
C ASN A 146 -24.15 -14.66 -10.41
N GLU A 147 -23.64 -14.52 -9.20
CA GLU A 147 -24.15 -15.24 -8.02
C GLU A 147 -25.57 -14.80 -7.69
N ASN A 148 -25.89 -13.52 -7.84
CA ASN A 148 -27.21 -12.97 -7.53
C ASN A 148 -28.25 -13.37 -8.58
N GLU A 149 -27.84 -13.66 -9.81
CA GLU A 149 -28.72 -14.09 -10.89
C GLU A 149 -29.06 -15.58 -10.88
N SER A 150 -28.30 -16.36 -10.14
CA SER A 150 -28.56 -17.81 -10.03
C SER A 150 -29.49 -18.16 -8.82
#